data_7941d1ab2f851eb26c606e3dc4cf80cb
#
_entry.id   7941d1ab2f851eb26c606e3dc4cf80cb
#
_cell.length_a   1.000
_cell.length_b   1.000
_cell.length_c   1.000
_cell.angle_alpha   90.00
_cell.angle_beta   90.00
_cell.angle_gamma   90.00
#
_symmetry.space_group_name_H-M   'P 1'
#
loop_
_entity.id
_entity.type
_entity.pdbx_description
1 polymer ?
#
loop_
_entity_poly.entity_id
_entity_poly.type
_entity_poly.pdbx_seq_one_letter_code
_entity_poly.pdbx_strand_id
1 'polypeptide(L)'
;MDIQAKIQYNKGSAQKHGWVPRWFGSSDFDAELIERIADFQEEHDLDADGLCGPMTYARMLTEREANADTTHIVCNGQNVKLDWDKTIGLYHSDRKLLPGTCYDFNLEDRQPTMVVTHWDAALSAESCFRILGKRRISSHFVIDNDGTIYQMVDTKHVCWHAGIRSVNKASIGIDFTNAYYTKYQDWYERKGFGPRPVLEDVKVHGRTLDPFLGYYPVQIEAYKALLKGLGKHYGIKLECPLDENGELLTTVDDTAAAGDFEGVVAHYHLTKRKKDTAGLELKKILEDIRN
;
A
#
# COMPACT_ATOMS: atom_id res chain seq x y z
N MET A 1 40.72 5.20 -6.72
CA MET A 1 39.80 6.35 -6.55
C MET A 1 39.97 6.87 -5.12
N ASP A 2 40.08 8.16 -4.93
CA ASP A 2 40.16 8.74 -3.56
C ASP A 2 38.80 8.68 -2.84
N ILE A 3 38.81 8.91 -1.52
CA ILE A 3 37.64 8.81 -0.67
C ILE A 3 36.51 9.76 -1.12
N GLN A 4 36.86 11.01 -1.49
CA GLN A 4 35.86 11.99 -1.91
C GLN A 4 35.18 11.60 -3.24
N ALA A 5 35.95 11.06 -4.17
CA ALA A 5 35.40 10.55 -5.42
C ALA A 5 34.51 9.32 -5.21
N LYS A 6 34.83 8.43 -4.26
CA LYS A 6 33.96 7.29 -3.88
C LYS A 6 32.66 7.78 -3.25
N ILE A 7 32.70 8.77 -2.34
CA ILE A 7 31.51 9.39 -1.74
C ILE A 7 30.60 9.97 -2.83
N GLN A 8 31.14 10.72 -3.77
CA GLN A 8 30.34 11.30 -4.86
C GLN A 8 29.73 10.23 -5.78
N TYR A 9 30.48 9.19 -6.10
CA TYR A 9 29.96 8.05 -6.85
C TYR A 9 28.77 7.41 -6.13
N ASN A 10 28.89 7.10 -4.83
CA ASN A 10 27.86 6.48 -4.03
C ASN A 10 26.61 7.37 -3.90
N LYS A 11 26.76 8.70 -3.75
CA LYS A 11 25.65 9.65 -3.81
C LYS A 11 24.92 9.60 -5.17
N GLY A 12 25.66 9.59 -6.27
CA GLY A 12 25.08 9.48 -7.61
C GLY A 12 24.38 8.13 -7.84
N SER A 13 24.98 7.04 -7.37
CA SER A 13 24.38 5.70 -7.42
C SER A 13 23.08 5.65 -6.60
N ALA A 14 23.08 6.18 -5.38
CA ALA A 14 21.93 6.24 -4.50
C ALA A 14 20.78 7.05 -5.13
N GLN A 15 21.09 8.20 -5.71
CA GLN A 15 20.11 9.01 -6.41
C GLN A 15 19.50 8.29 -7.62
N LYS A 16 20.32 7.53 -8.35
CA LYS A 16 19.88 6.78 -9.54
C LYS A 16 19.04 5.56 -9.20
N HIS A 17 19.42 4.83 -8.16
CA HIS A 17 18.87 3.51 -7.85
C HIS A 17 17.94 3.51 -6.63
N GLY A 18 17.84 4.61 -5.88
CA GLY A 18 16.92 4.76 -4.75
C GLY A 18 17.37 4.03 -3.48
N TRP A 19 18.67 3.76 -3.30
CA TRP A 19 19.19 3.22 -2.05
C TRP A 19 19.65 4.32 -1.10
N VAL A 20 19.83 3.98 0.18
CA VAL A 20 20.24 4.91 1.23
C VAL A 20 21.35 4.30 2.09
N PRO A 21 22.22 5.10 2.75
CA PRO A 21 23.35 4.61 3.55
C PRO A 21 22.97 3.56 4.60
N ARG A 22 21.81 3.70 5.23
CA ARG A 22 21.32 2.75 6.25
C ARG A 22 21.18 1.30 5.73
N TRP A 23 21.11 1.08 4.41
CA TRP A 23 21.09 -0.26 3.84
C TRP A 23 22.39 -1.03 4.12
N PHE A 24 23.49 -0.28 4.30
CA PHE A 24 24.80 -0.80 4.65
C PHE A 24 25.18 -0.53 6.13
N GLY A 25 24.19 -0.10 6.95
CA GLY A 25 24.42 0.16 8.37
C GLY A 25 25.12 1.48 8.70
N SER A 26 25.20 2.42 7.73
CA SER A 26 25.72 3.78 7.95
C SER A 26 24.60 4.83 7.97
N SER A 27 24.82 5.96 8.67
CA SER A 27 23.86 7.08 8.69
C SER A 27 24.03 8.04 7.52
N ASP A 28 25.24 8.18 6.98
CA ASP A 28 25.62 9.23 6.04
C ASP A 28 26.46 8.72 4.88
N PHE A 29 26.66 9.59 3.86
CA PHE A 29 27.59 9.35 2.76
C PHE A 29 29.00 9.84 3.14
N ASP A 30 29.74 8.99 3.84
CA ASP A 30 31.07 9.28 4.39
C ASP A 30 32.06 8.12 4.17
N ALA A 31 33.20 8.17 4.87
CA ALA A 31 34.22 7.12 4.78
C ALA A 31 33.76 5.78 5.40
N GLU A 32 32.96 5.84 6.48
CA GLU A 32 32.37 4.65 7.10
C GLU A 32 31.49 3.90 6.12
N LEU A 33 30.63 4.60 5.36
CA LEU A 33 29.80 3.98 4.35
C LEU A 33 30.62 3.22 3.30
N ILE A 34 31.78 3.79 2.87
CA ILE A 34 32.64 3.11 1.89
C ILE A 34 33.20 1.80 2.46
N GLU A 35 33.61 1.79 3.71
CA GLU A 35 34.09 0.59 4.40
C GLU A 35 32.96 -0.43 4.53
N ARG A 36 31.77 -0.03 4.97
CA ARG A 36 30.59 -0.89 5.06
C ARG A 36 30.18 -1.52 3.72
N ILE A 37 30.27 -0.74 2.64
CA ILE A 37 30.00 -1.28 1.30
C ILE A 37 31.09 -2.29 0.91
N ALA A 38 32.36 -2.04 1.21
CA ALA A 38 33.44 -2.97 0.91
C ALA A 38 33.31 -4.27 1.70
N ASP A 39 32.99 -4.20 3.00
CA ASP A 39 32.72 -5.36 3.86
C ASP A 39 31.57 -6.20 3.27
N PHE A 40 30.45 -5.55 2.90
CA PHE A 40 29.33 -6.24 2.24
C PHE A 40 29.74 -6.90 0.92
N GLN A 41 30.57 -6.23 0.12
CA GLN A 41 31.07 -6.78 -1.15
C GLN A 41 31.92 -8.03 -0.90
N GLU A 42 32.81 -8.00 0.10
CA GLU A 42 33.65 -9.14 0.49
C GLU A 42 32.80 -10.32 0.98
N GLU A 43 31.79 -10.08 1.82
CA GLU A 43 30.86 -11.12 2.30
C GLU A 43 30.08 -11.81 1.17
N HIS A 44 29.95 -11.15 0.03
CA HIS A 44 29.15 -11.65 -1.11
C HIS A 44 29.97 -11.93 -2.37
N ASP A 45 31.28 -12.15 -2.24
CA ASP A 45 32.19 -12.45 -3.34
C ASP A 45 32.15 -11.43 -4.51
N LEU A 46 31.98 -10.16 -4.17
CA LEU A 46 32.04 -9.03 -5.12
C LEU A 46 33.40 -8.31 -5.00
N ASP A 47 33.76 -7.51 -6.01
CA ASP A 47 34.93 -6.63 -5.92
C ASP A 47 34.76 -5.62 -4.78
N ALA A 48 35.56 -5.74 -3.70
CA ALA A 48 35.48 -4.93 -2.49
C ALA A 48 36.08 -3.53 -2.70
N ASP A 49 35.50 -2.74 -3.61
CA ASP A 49 35.96 -1.42 -3.97
C ASP A 49 35.26 -0.27 -3.21
N GLY A 50 34.27 -0.61 -2.38
CA GLY A 50 33.49 0.36 -1.61
C GLY A 50 32.53 1.21 -2.46
N LEU A 51 32.23 0.80 -3.69
CA LEU A 51 31.32 1.48 -4.59
C LEU A 51 30.02 0.68 -4.76
N CYS A 52 28.89 1.27 -4.42
CA CYS A 52 27.58 0.65 -4.67
C CYS A 52 27.22 0.77 -6.17
N GLY A 53 27.94 0.00 -7.00
CA GLY A 53 27.65 -0.18 -8.42
C GLY A 53 26.42 -1.06 -8.68
N PRO A 54 26.06 -1.33 -9.95
CA PRO A 54 24.88 -2.12 -10.30
C PRO A 54 24.85 -3.51 -9.67
N MET A 55 26.00 -4.20 -9.57
CA MET A 55 26.10 -5.55 -8.98
C MET A 55 25.90 -5.50 -7.47
N THR A 56 26.62 -4.62 -6.78
CA THR A 56 26.49 -4.39 -5.33
C THR A 56 25.06 -4.00 -4.97
N TYR A 57 24.46 -3.07 -5.73
CA TYR A 57 23.09 -2.68 -5.55
C TYR A 57 22.11 -3.85 -5.74
N ALA A 58 22.26 -4.65 -6.82
CA ALA A 58 21.40 -5.80 -7.08
C ALA A 58 21.51 -6.84 -5.95
N ARG A 59 22.74 -7.11 -5.48
CA ARG A 59 22.96 -8.05 -4.37
C ARG A 59 22.34 -7.54 -3.06
N MET A 60 22.60 -6.28 -2.69
CA MET A 60 22.03 -5.68 -1.51
C MET A 60 20.48 -5.70 -1.55
N LEU A 61 19.90 -5.44 -2.71
CA LEU A 61 18.44 -5.52 -2.87
C LEU A 61 17.94 -6.94 -2.63
N THR A 62 18.59 -7.96 -3.19
CA THR A 62 18.24 -9.37 -2.99
C THR A 62 18.33 -9.78 -1.52
N GLU A 63 19.39 -9.36 -0.81
CA GLU A 63 19.55 -9.63 0.62
C GLU A 63 18.44 -8.96 1.46
N ARG A 64 18.10 -7.73 1.14
CA ARG A 64 17.01 -7.02 1.81
C ARG A 64 15.65 -7.67 1.57
N GLU A 65 15.39 -8.12 0.35
CA GLU A 65 14.14 -8.83 0.01
C GLU A 65 14.08 -10.19 0.71
N ALA A 66 15.19 -10.93 0.77
CA ALA A 66 15.28 -12.23 1.45
C ALA A 66 15.12 -12.12 2.98
N ASN A 67 15.60 -11.03 3.58
CA ASN A 67 15.54 -10.78 5.03
C ASN A 67 14.38 -9.87 5.44
N ALA A 68 13.52 -9.46 4.51
CA ALA A 68 12.36 -8.64 4.83
C ALA A 68 11.40 -9.42 5.74
N ASP A 69 11.00 -8.80 6.85
CA ASP A 69 9.86 -9.30 7.61
C ASP A 69 8.59 -9.03 6.83
N THR A 70 8.11 -10.06 6.15
CA THR A 70 6.94 -9.99 5.27
C THR A 70 5.61 -10.18 6.02
N THR A 71 5.64 -10.11 7.35
CA THR A 71 4.46 -10.33 8.19
C THR A 71 4.01 -9.10 8.97
N HIS A 72 4.70 -7.97 8.88
CA HIS A 72 4.40 -6.79 9.69
C HIS A 72 4.11 -5.54 8.85
N ILE A 73 3.21 -4.71 9.39
CA ILE A 73 3.00 -3.31 8.97
C ILE A 73 3.41 -2.37 10.10
N VAL A 74 3.53 -1.08 9.81
CA VAL A 74 3.87 -0.05 10.79
C VAL A 74 2.64 0.81 11.08
N CYS A 75 2.24 0.86 12.34
CA CYS A 75 1.12 1.65 12.83
C CYS A 75 1.59 2.54 13.96
N ASN A 76 1.52 3.87 13.81
CA ASN A 76 2.05 4.83 14.78
C ASN A 76 3.52 4.54 15.17
N GLY A 77 4.35 4.18 14.18
CA GLY A 77 5.75 3.81 14.41
C GLY A 77 5.96 2.43 15.04
N GLN A 78 4.92 1.67 15.33
CA GLN A 78 4.98 0.35 15.95
C GLN A 78 4.75 -0.77 14.92
N ASN A 79 5.50 -1.87 15.03
CA ASN A 79 5.28 -3.05 14.21
C ASN A 79 4.01 -3.79 14.66
N VAL A 80 3.11 -4.01 13.72
CA VAL A 80 1.86 -4.76 13.90
C VAL A 80 1.90 -6.00 13.01
N LYS A 81 1.89 -7.17 13.64
CA LYS A 81 1.93 -8.45 12.93
C LYS A 81 0.59 -8.72 12.26
N LEU A 82 0.66 -9.13 10.99
CA LEU A 82 -0.46 -9.66 10.22
C LEU A 82 -0.40 -11.18 10.13
N ASP A 83 -1.52 -11.80 9.99
CA ASP A 83 -1.63 -13.22 9.61
C ASP A 83 -1.59 -13.33 8.08
N TRP A 84 -0.50 -12.82 7.51
CA TRP A 84 -0.24 -12.75 6.06
C TRP A 84 1.26 -12.65 5.81
N ASP A 85 1.80 -13.48 4.95
CA ASP A 85 3.24 -13.61 4.71
C ASP A 85 3.78 -12.82 3.50
N LYS A 86 2.90 -12.11 2.79
CA LYS A 86 3.25 -11.27 1.63
C LYS A 86 3.05 -9.79 1.93
N THR A 87 3.77 -9.28 2.93
CA THR A 87 3.70 -7.86 3.30
C THR A 87 5.04 -7.19 3.05
N ILE A 88 5.05 -6.14 2.25
CA ILE A 88 6.20 -5.24 2.11
C ILE A 88 5.92 -4.02 2.99
N GLY A 89 6.36 -4.11 4.23
CA GLY A 89 6.18 -3.09 5.24
C GLY A 89 6.96 -1.80 4.93
N LEU A 90 6.68 -0.75 5.69
CA LEU A 90 7.20 0.60 5.48
C LEU A 90 8.73 0.64 5.36
N TYR A 91 9.44 -0.10 6.20
CA TYR A 91 10.91 -0.10 6.23
C TYR A 91 11.56 -0.92 5.10
N HIS A 92 10.79 -1.76 4.42
CA HIS A 92 11.26 -2.58 3.30
C HIS A 92 10.75 -2.10 1.95
N SER A 93 9.84 -1.11 1.93
CA SER A 93 9.27 -0.54 0.70
C SER A 93 9.90 0.80 0.31
N ASP A 94 11.18 1.01 0.58
CA ASP A 94 11.91 2.27 0.29
C ASP A 94 11.68 2.81 -1.12
N ARG A 95 11.39 1.94 -2.08
CA ARG A 95 11.07 2.30 -3.47
C ARG A 95 9.62 2.72 -3.69
N LYS A 96 8.74 2.43 -2.74
CA LYS A 96 7.30 2.68 -2.81
C LYS A 96 6.81 3.59 -1.69
N LEU A 97 7.72 4.25 -0.97
CA LEU A 97 7.38 5.29 -0.02
C LEU A 97 6.96 6.55 -0.76
N LEU A 98 5.79 7.06 -0.43
CA LEU A 98 5.33 8.33 -0.98
C LEU A 98 6.10 9.49 -0.33
N PRO A 99 6.49 10.52 -1.13
CA PRO A 99 7.16 11.68 -0.57
C PRO A 99 6.27 12.43 0.42
N GLY A 100 6.85 13.03 1.44
CA GLY A 100 6.14 13.78 2.49
C GLY A 100 5.31 14.97 1.98
N THR A 101 5.37 15.27 0.68
CA THR A 101 4.51 16.26 0.01
C THR A 101 3.17 15.68 -0.45
N CYS A 102 2.90 14.40 -0.18
CA CYS A 102 1.69 13.69 -0.61
C CYS A 102 0.71 13.42 0.54
N TYR A 103 1.06 13.74 1.79
CA TYR A 103 0.25 13.52 2.98
C TYR A 103 0.57 14.53 4.07
N ASP A 104 -0.31 14.67 5.08
CA ASP A 104 -0.03 15.51 6.25
C ASP A 104 0.85 14.73 7.24
N PHE A 105 2.01 15.25 7.54
CA PHE A 105 2.92 14.67 8.52
C PHE A 105 2.45 14.95 9.95
N ASN A 106 2.30 13.92 10.77
CA ASN A 106 1.97 14.04 12.18
C ASN A 106 3.14 13.62 13.05
N LEU A 107 3.40 14.37 14.12
CA LEU A 107 4.38 14.03 15.16
C LEU A 107 3.74 13.10 16.21
N GLU A 108 2.48 13.33 16.53
CA GLU A 108 1.73 12.57 17.53
C GLU A 108 1.03 11.35 16.90
N ASP A 109 0.75 10.35 17.74
CA ASP A 109 0.00 9.18 17.37
C ASP A 109 -1.43 9.53 16.99
N ARG A 110 -1.97 8.79 16.04
CA ARG A 110 -3.31 8.97 15.51
C ARG A 110 -4.21 7.80 15.91
N GLN A 111 -5.48 8.06 16.12
CA GLN A 111 -6.48 7.04 16.41
C GLN A 111 -7.54 7.04 15.28
N PRO A 112 -7.27 6.41 14.14
CA PRO A 112 -8.27 6.28 13.09
C PRO A 112 -9.40 5.35 13.54
N THR A 113 -10.63 5.72 13.20
CA THR A 113 -11.84 4.96 13.50
C THR A 113 -12.43 4.28 12.28
N MET A 114 -11.91 4.62 11.08
CA MET A 114 -12.46 4.18 9.81
C MET A 114 -11.38 3.67 8.86
N VAL A 115 -11.73 2.70 8.03
CA VAL A 115 -10.99 2.32 6.82
C VAL A 115 -11.79 2.72 5.60
N VAL A 116 -11.15 3.39 4.64
CA VAL A 116 -11.74 3.66 3.32
C VAL A 116 -11.05 2.80 2.28
N THR A 117 -11.83 2.02 1.57
CA THR A 117 -11.36 1.11 0.52
C THR A 117 -11.55 1.71 -0.86
N HIS A 118 -10.51 1.59 -1.69
CA HIS A 118 -10.47 2.08 -3.05
C HIS A 118 -10.06 0.98 -4.03
N TRP A 119 -10.30 1.17 -5.33
CA TRP A 119 -9.47 0.60 -6.37
C TRP A 119 -8.67 1.73 -7.05
N ASP A 120 -7.42 1.44 -7.36
CA ASP A 120 -6.47 2.44 -7.86
C ASP A 120 -6.58 2.73 -9.37
N ALA A 121 -7.38 1.94 -10.08
CA ALA A 121 -7.48 1.94 -11.55
C ALA A 121 -6.13 1.70 -12.26
N ALA A 122 -5.14 1.13 -11.57
CA ALA A 122 -3.83 0.79 -12.10
C ALA A 122 -3.67 -0.72 -12.35
N LEU A 123 -2.67 -1.08 -13.15
CA LEU A 123 -2.38 -2.47 -13.51
C LEU A 123 -1.51 -3.19 -12.47
N SER A 124 -0.78 -2.45 -11.65
CA SER A 124 0.12 -2.98 -10.62
C SER A 124 0.33 -1.98 -9.49
N ALA A 125 0.73 -2.44 -8.30
CA ALA A 125 1.10 -1.56 -7.19
C ALA A 125 2.20 -0.57 -7.57
N GLU A 126 3.16 -0.95 -8.41
CA GLU A 126 4.20 -0.06 -8.96
C GLU A 126 3.58 1.10 -9.76
N SER A 127 2.58 0.79 -10.60
CA SER A 127 1.85 1.82 -11.36
C SER A 127 1.03 2.73 -10.46
N CYS A 128 0.36 2.16 -9.45
CA CYS A 128 -0.37 2.90 -8.43
C CYS A 128 0.53 3.90 -7.70
N PHE A 129 1.62 3.43 -7.13
CA PHE A 129 2.60 4.26 -6.43
C PHE A 129 3.08 5.45 -7.27
N ARG A 130 3.48 5.20 -8.53
CA ARG A 130 3.93 6.25 -9.45
C ARG A 130 2.83 7.28 -9.75
N ILE A 131 1.58 6.84 -9.91
CA ILE A 131 0.43 7.72 -10.19
C ILE A 131 0.12 8.57 -8.97
N LEU A 132 0.08 7.98 -7.76
CA LEU A 132 -0.17 8.70 -6.51
C LEU A 132 0.87 9.80 -6.29
N GLY A 133 2.16 9.47 -6.41
CA GLY A 133 3.25 10.44 -6.27
C GLY A 133 3.17 11.59 -7.29
N LYS A 134 2.88 11.27 -8.57
CA LYS A 134 2.70 12.28 -9.62
C LYS A 134 1.49 13.20 -9.35
N ARG A 135 0.40 12.66 -8.83
CA ARG A 135 -0.81 13.42 -8.49
C ARG A 135 -0.73 14.12 -7.14
N ARG A 136 0.32 13.88 -6.36
CA ARG A 136 0.49 14.39 -4.99
C ARG A 136 -0.70 14.04 -4.10
N ILE A 137 -1.13 12.80 -4.18
CA ILE A 137 -2.12 12.17 -3.29
C ILE A 137 -1.52 10.89 -2.72
N SER A 138 -2.17 10.28 -1.74
CA SER A 138 -1.61 9.15 -1.03
C SER A 138 -2.69 8.17 -0.58
N SER A 139 -2.26 6.93 -0.35
CA SER A 139 -2.96 5.92 0.43
C SER A 139 -1.97 5.29 1.39
N HIS A 140 -2.42 4.64 2.46
CA HIS A 140 -1.52 3.98 3.39
C HIS A 140 -1.03 2.65 2.84
N PHE A 141 -1.93 1.91 2.21
CA PHE A 141 -1.67 0.56 1.70
C PHE A 141 -2.17 0.38 0.28
N VAL A 142 -1.48 -0.49 -0.45
CA VAL A 142 -1.93 -1.04 -1.74
C VAL A 142 -1.83 -2.57 -1.68
N ILE A 143 -2.86 -3.27 -2.12
CA ILE A 143 -2.90 -4.73 -2.26
C ILE A 143 -2.74 -5.06 -3.74
N ASP A 144 -1.60 -5.63 -4.12
CA ASP A 144 -1.29 -5.98 -5.52
C ASP A 144 -2.04 -7.23 -5.98
N ASN A 145 -1.96 -7.54 -7.26
CA ASN A 145 -2.68 -8.62 -7.93
C ASN A 145 -2.42 -10.01 -7.32
N ASP A 146 -1.25 -10.24 -6.78
CA ASP A 146 -0.83 -11.51 -6.15
C ASP A 146 -1.08 -11.55 -4.63
N GLY A 147 -1.79 -10.55 -4.08
CA GLY A 147 -2.06 -10.40 -2.66
C GLY A 147 -0.93 -9.77 -1.86
N THR A 148 0.14 -9.29 -2.48
CA THR A 148 1.19 -8.56 -1.78
C THR A 148 0.65 -7.24 -1.24
N ILE A 149 0.77 -7.02 0.07
CA ILE A 149 0.41 -5.77 0.74
C ILE A 149 1.64 -4.86 0.75
N TYR A 150 1.55 -3.73 0.07
CA TYR A 150 2.57 -2.68 0.15
C TYR A 150 2.12 -1.57 1.08
N GLN A 151 2.94 -1.25 2.08
CA GLN A 151 2.72 -0.07 2.92
C GLN A 151 3.53 1.10 2.37
N MET A 152 2.85 2.19 2.01
CA MET A 152 3.44 3.38 1.41
C MET A 152 3.64 4.54 2.39
N VAL A 153 2.83 4.58 3.45
CA VAL A 153 2.84 5.64 4.48
C VAL A 153 2.51 5.00 5.82
N ASP A 154 3.22 5.41 6.89
CA ASP A 154 2.83 5.02 8.25
C ASP A 154 1.42 5.54 8.56
N THR A 155 0.59 4.69 9.17
CA THR A 155 -0.77 5.07 9.55
C THR A 155 -0.84 6.24 10.55
N LYS A 156 0.28 6.62 11.15
CA LYS A 156 0.47 7.84 11.94
C LYS A 156 0.14 9.11 11.15
N HIS A 157 0.41 9.12 9.86
CA HIS A 157 0.22 10.28 8.98
C HIS A 157 -1.17 10.30 8.35
N VAL A 158 -1.63 11.47 7.91
CA VAL A 158 -2.93 11.61 7.24
C VAL A 158 -2.75 11.54 5.74
N CYS A 159 -3.14 10.43 5.13
CA CYS A 159 -3.14 10.29 3.68
C CYS A 159 -4.28 11.06 3.02
N TRP A 160 -4.04 11.53 1.79
CA TRP A 160 -5.02 12.27 0.98
C TRP A 160 -5.66 11.34 -0.06
N HIS A 161 -6.59 10.49 0.38
CA HIS A 161 -7.23 9.45 -0.47
C HIS A 161 -8.72 9.69 -0.71
N ALA A 162 -9.44 10.24 0.28
CA ALA A 162 -10.91 10.33 0.22
C ALA A 162 -11.42 11.62 -0.44
N GLY A 163 -10.55 12.63 -0.65
CA GLY A 163 -10.95 13.94 -1.17
C GLY A 163 -11.73 14.80 -0.17
N ILE A 164 -11.98 14.31 1.04
CA ILE A 164 -12.68 14.97 2.14
C ILE A 164 -11.74 14.99 3.36
N ARG A 165 -11.44 16.19 3.87
CA ARG A 165 -10.41 16.35 4.92
C ARG A 165 -10.79 15.67 6.24
N SER A 166 -12.05 15.75 6.68
CA SER A 166 -12.53 15.06 7.89
C SER A 166 -12.34 13.55 7.76
N VAL A 167 -12.75 12.97 6.64
CA VAL A 167 -12.59 11.55 6.33
C VAL A 167 -11.12 11.14 6.30
N ASN A 168 -10.25 11.91 5.60
CA ASN A 168 -8.80 11.63 5.58
C ASN A 168 -8.20 11.57 6.99
N LYS A 169 -8.64 12.48 7.88
CA LYS A 169 -8.18 12.52 9.27
C LYS A 169 -8.69 11.34 10.10
N ALA A 170 -9.90 10.88 9.88
CA ALA A 170 -10.52 9.79 10.63
C ALA A 170 -10.15 8.39 10.11
N SER A 171 -9.53 8.27 8.92
CA SER A 171 -9.44 7.00 8.23
C SER A 171 -8.04 6.56 7.82
N ILE A 172 -7.94 5.27 7.51
CA ILE A 172 -6.83 4.61 6.83
C ILE A 172 -7.30 4.28 5.40
N GLY A 173 -6.54 4.71 4.38
CA GLY A 173 -6.83 4.40 2.98
C GLY A 173 -6.15 3.09 2.56
N ILE A 174 -6.91 2.21 1.90
CA ILE A 174 -6.42 0.96 1.30
C ILE A 174 -6.87 0.93 -0.15
N ASP A 175 -5.93 0.77 -1.07
CA ASP A 175 -6.20 0.58 -2.49
C ASP A 175 -6.05 -0.88 -2.89
N PHE A 176 -7.00 -1.40 -3.67
CA PHE A 176 -6.80 -2.60 -4.47
C PHE A 176 -6.22 -2.23 -5.82
N THR A 177 -5.12 -2.85 -6.21
CA THR A 177 -4.66 -2.79 -7.61
C THR A 177 -5.70 -3.47 -8.50
N ASN A 178 -6.42 -2.66 -9.26
CA ASN A 178 -7.44 -3.12 -10.20
C ASN A 178 -7.71 -2.08 -11.29
N ALA A 179 -7.23 -2.34 -12.50
CA ALA A 179 -7.50 -1.49 -13.66
C ALA A 179 -8.93 -1.61 -14.20
N TYR A 180 -9.82 -2.23 -13.50
CA TYR A 180 -11.25 -2.52 -13.63
C TYR A 180 -11.87 -2.60 -15.05
N TYR A 181 -11.29 -2.02 -16.09
CA TYR A 181 -11.81 -2.13 -17.46
C TYR A 181 -11.56 -3.51 -18.06
N THR A 182 -12.57 -4.14 -18.63
CA THR A 182 -12.50 -5.49 -19.25
C THR A 182 -11.44 -5.62 -20.33
N LYS A 183 -11.12 -4.53 -21.03
CA LYS A 183 -10.05 -4.48 -22.04
C LYS A 183 -8.66 -4.86 -21.52
N TYR A 184 -8.46 -4.86 -20.20
CA TYR A 184 -7.17 -5.22 -19.59
C TYR A 184 -7.06 -6.70 -19.24
N GLN A 185 -8.07 -7.52 -19.51
CA GLN A 185 -8.05 -8.95 -19.20
C GLN A 185 -6.82 -9.66 -19.76
N ASP A 186 -6.53 -9.45 -21.07
CA ASP A 186 -5.37 -10.03 -21.74
C ASP A 186 -4.03 -9.62 -21.07
N TRP A 187 -3.96 -8.44 -20.49
CA TRP A 187 -2.77 -8.01 -19.78
C TRP A 187 -2.52 -8.85 -18.52
N TYR A 188 -3.57 -9.10 -17.74
CA TYR A 188 -3.50 -9.91 -16.52
C TYR A 188 -3.10 -11.36 -16.84
N GLU A 189 -3.68 -11.94 -17.89
CA GLU A 189 -3.34 -13.29 -18.35
C GLU A 189 -1.88 -13.39 -18.81
N ARG A 190 -1.42 -12.46 -19.64
CA ARG A 190 -0.02 -12.43 -20.11
C ARG A 190 0.99 -12.20 -18.98
N LYS A 191 0.58 -11.59 -17.89
CA LYS A 191 1.42 -11.40 -16.70
C LYS A 191 1.40 -12.59 -15.74
N GLY A 192 0.64 -13.64 -16.05
CA GLY A 192 0.59 -14.87 -15.26
C GLY A 192 -0.33 -14.80 -14.05
N PHE A 193 -1.12 -13.74 -13.90
CA PHE A 193 -2.11 -13.64 -12.81
C PHE A 193 -3.39 -14.46 -13.10
N GLY A 194 -3.59 -14.86 -14.36
CA GLY A 194 -4.84 -15.46 -14.83
C GLY A 194 -5.96 -14.43 -15.02
N PRO A 195 -7.14 -14.89 -15.50
CA PRO A 195 -8.26 -13.99 -15.75
C PRO A 195 -8.86 -13.48 -14.44
N ARG A 196 -9.19 -12.18 -14.41
CA ARG A 196 -10.01 -11.62 -13.33
C ARG A 196 -11.49 -11.99 -13.53
N PRO A 197 -12.25 -12.17 -12.42
CA PRO A 197 -13.71 -12.26 -12.53
C PRO A 197 -14.28 -11.04 -13.25
N VAL A 198 -15.22 -11.23 -14.15
CA VAL A 198 -16.01 -10.13 -14.72
C VAL A 198 -17.27 -9.98 -13.88
N LEU A 199 -17.50 -8.79 -13.37
CA LEU A 199 -18.67 -8.44 -12.58
C LEU A 199 -19.69 -7.74 -13.49
N GLU A 200 -20.93 -8.21 -13.47
CA GLU A 200 -22.06 -7.70 -14.25
C GLU A 200 -23.21 -7.35 -13.31
N ASP A 201 -24.12 -6.53 -13.76
CA ASP A 201 -25.33 -6.10 -13.03
C ASP A 201 -25.09 -5.45 -11.66
N VAL A 202 -23.86 -5.00 -11.40
CA VAL A 202 -23.51 -4.31 -10.16
C VAL A 202 -24.13 -2.91 -10.13
N LYS A 203 -24.83 -2.59 -9.06
CA LYS A 203 -25.50 -1.29 -8.87
C LYS A 203 -24.81 -0.46 -7.81
N VAL A 204 -24.54 0.83 -8.15
CA VAL A 204 -24.07 1.85 -7.22
C VAL A 204 -24.80 3.15 -7.51
N HIS A 205 -25.27 3.83 -6.47
CA HIS A 205 -26.07 5.06 -6.57
C HIS A 205 -27.30 4.93 -7.47
N GLY A 206 -27.96 3.75 -7.45
CA GLY A 206 -29.13 3.46 -8.25
C GLY A 206 -28.87 3.24 -9.75
N ARG A 207 -27.58 3.15 -10.17
CA ARG A 207 -27.19 2.92 -11.56
C ARG A 207 -26.51 1.57 -11.70
N THR A 208 -26.88 0.80 -12.72
CA THR A 208 -26.14 -0.39 -13.12
C THR A 208 -24.86 0.04 -13.84
N LEU A 209 -23.72 -0.52 -13.42
CA LEU A 209 -22.43 -0.27 -14.05
C LEU A 209 -22.24 -1.17 -15.27
N ASP A 210 -21.49 -0.69 -16.26
CA ASP A 210 -21.01 -1.54 -17.35
C ASP A 210 -20.16 -2.68 -16.76
N PRO A 211 -20.08 -3.85 -17.43
CA PRO A 211 -19.23 -4.96 -16.99
C PRO A 211 -17.79 -4.51 -16.70
N PHE A 212 -17.24 -4.95 -15.60
CA PHE A 212 -15.89 -4.57 -15.17
C PHE A 212 -15.16 -5.73 -14.47
N LEU A 213 -13.83 -5.63 -14.38
CA LEU A 213 -12.99 -6.63 -13.73
C LEU A 213 -13.10 -6.52 -12.21
N GLY A 214 -13.39 -7.65 -11.56
CA GLY A 214 -13.49 -7.79 -10.12
C GLY A 214 -12.13 -8.01 -9.44
N TYR A 215 -12.15 -8.66 -8.30
CA TYR A 215 -11.00 -8.85 -7.41
C TYR A 215 -10.50 -10.30 -7.48
N TYR A 216 -9.19 -10.49 -7.36
CA TYR A 216 -8.65 -11.84 -7.17
C TYR A 216 -8.95 -12.35 -5.75
N PRO A 217 -9.26 -13.65 -5.58
CA PRO A 217 -9.47 -14.21 -4.23
C PRO A 217 -8.30 -13.95 -3.28
N VAL A 218 -7.05 -14.03 -3.77
CA VAL A 218 -5.85 -13.75 -2.98
C VAL A 218 -5.78 -12.30 -2.48
N GLN A 219 -6.29 -11.33 -3.26
CA GLN A 219 -6.40 -9.94 -2.79
C GLN A 219 -7.41 -9.81 -1.67
N ILE A 220 -8.53 -10.55 -1.73
CA ILE A 220 -9.55 -10.56 -0.68
C ILE A 220 -8.99 -11.15 0.62
N GLU A 221 -8.24 -12.24 0.56
CA GLU A 221 -7.61 -12.83 1.75
C GLU A 221 -6.55 -11.90 2.36
N ALA A 222 -5.72 -11.26 1.54
CA ALA A 222 -4.78 -10.22 1.99
C ALA A 222 -5.51 -9.06 2.69
N TYR A 223 -6.63 -8.61 2.12
CA TYR A 223 -7.46 -7.55 2.68
C TYR A 223 -8.07 -7.94 4.03
N LYS A 224 -8.59 -9.17 4.16
CA LYS A 224 -9.09 -9.69 5.44
C LYS A 224 -8.02 -9.67 6.53
N ALA A 225 -6.80 -10.13 6.20
CA ALA A 225 -5.68 -10.13 7.13
C ALA A 225 -5.29 -8.70 7.55
N LEU A 226 -5.25 -7.76 6.60
CA LEU A 226 -4.96 -6.34 6.86
C LEU A 226 -6.04 -5.70 7.75
N LEU A 227 -7.31 -5.89 7.44
CA LEU A 227 -8.43 -5.39 8.25
C LEU A 227 -8.42 -5.95 9.67
N LYS A 228 -8.16 -7.27 9.83
CA LYS A 228 -8.04 -7.91 11.13
C LYS A 228 -6.91 -7.30 11.97
N GLY A 229 -5.75 -7.06 11.34
CA GLY A 229 -4.62 -6.43 12.01
C GLY A 229 -4.91 -4.98 12.44
N LEU A 230 -5.47 -4.17 11.54
CA LEU A 230 -5.84 -2.79 11.82
C LEU A 230 -6.98 -2.69 12.86
N GLY A 231 -8.00 -3.55 12.74
CA GLY A 231 -9.10 -3.63 13.71
C GLY A 231 -8.61 -3.97 15.11
N LYS A 232 -7.71 -4.96 15.23
CA LYS A 232 -7.11 -5.34 16.52
C LYS A 232 -6.25 -4.24 17.11
N HIS A 233 -5.47 -3.52 16.29
CA HIS A 233 -4.54 -2.49 16.77
C HIS A 233 -5.26 -1.20 17.17
N TYR A 234 -6.20 -0.72 16.35
CA TYR A 234 -6.90 0.54 16.55
C TYR A 234 -8.29 0.42 17.18
N GLY A 235 -8.81 -0.77 17.33
CA GLY A 235 -10.20 -0.97 17.75
C GLY A 235 -11.24 -0.59 16.66
N ILE A 236 -10.83 -0.51 15.40
CA ILE A 236 -11.74 -0.21 14.28
C ILE A 236 -12.78 -1.32 14.19
N LYS A 237 -14.06 -0.96 14.21
CA LYS A 237 -15.16 -1.92 14.08
C LYS A 237 -15.13 -2.59 12.71
N LEU A 238 -15.30 -3.91 12.70
CA LEU A 238 -15.42 -4.67 11.45
C LEU A 238 -16.88 -4.65 10.96
N GLU A 239 -17.40 -3.44 10.74
CA GLU A 239 -18.76 -3.15 10.31
C GLU A 239 -18.72 -2.24 9.07
N CYS A 240 -19.78 -2.27 8.26
CA CYS A 240 -19.92 -1.43 7.09
C CYS A 240 -21.33 -0.79 7.05
N PRO A 241 -21.54 0.28 6.26
CA PRO A 241 -22.86 0.85 6.08
C PRO A 241 -23.85 -0.17 5.51
N LEU A 242 -24.99 -0.33 6.18
CA LEU A 242 -26.06 -1.23 5.77
C LEU A 242 -27.33 -0.41 5.46
N ASP A 243 -28.16 -0.93 4.56
CA ASP A 243 -29.49 -0.39 4.30
C ASP A 243 -30.51 -0.88 5.35
N GLU A 244 -31.76 -0.46 5.19
CA GLU A 244 -32.88 -0.82 6.08
C GLU A 244 -33.19 -2.33 6.15
N ASN A 245 -32.73 -3.10 5.15
CA ASN A 245 -32.86 -4.56 5.09
C ASN A 245 -31.66 -5.29 5.68
N GLY A 246 -30.65 -4.53 6.16
CA GLY A 246 -29.40 -5.07 6.65
C GLY A 246 -28.45 -5.52 5.54
N GLU A 247 -28.66 -5.13 4.29
CA GLU A 247 -27.76 -5.38 3.18
C GLU A 247 -26.76 -4.25 3.00
N LEU A 248 -25.63 -4.53 2.32
CA LEU A 248 -24.59 -3.53 2.07
C LEU A 248 -25.21 -2.31 1.36
N LEU A 249 -25.10 -1.14 1.97
CA LEU A 249 -25.56 0.10 1.39
C LEU A 249 -24.77 0.39 0.10
N THR A 250 -25.47 0.65 -1.01
CA THR A 250 -24.85 0.90 -2.33
C THR A 250 -24.90 2.37 -2.75
N THR A 251 -25.05 3.28 -1.79
CA THR A 251 -25.07 4.73 -2.01
C THR A 251 -24.30 5.44 -0.91
N VAL A 252 -24.36 6.77 -0.89
CA VAL A 252 -23.70 7.59 0.14
C VAL A 252 -24.32 7.31 1.50
N ASP A 253 -23.47 7.16 2.49
CA ASP A 253 -23.78 7.17 3.90
C ASP A 253 -23.34 8.53 4.49
N ASP A 254 -24.25 9.27 5.07
CA ASP A 254 -23.99 10.62 5.55
C ASP A 254 -22.97 10.64 6.70
N THR A 255 -22.98 9.61 7.56
CA THR A 255 -22.03 9.46 8.68
C THR A 255 -20.62 9.19 8.16
N ALA A 256 -20.50 8.31 7.15
CA ALA A 256 -19.22 8.04 6.50
C ALA A 256 -18.69 9.27 5.74
N ALA A 257 -19.57 9.99 5.03
CA ALA A 257 -19.22 11.20 4.30
C ALA A 257 -18.79 12.36 5.22
N ALA A 258 -19.31 12.42 6.45
CA ALA A 258 -18.88 13.37 7.48
C ALA A 258 -17.51 13.00 8.11
N GLY A 259 -17.13 11.72 8.08
CA GLY A 259 -15.93 11.18 8.74
C GLY A 259 -16.20 10.65 10.14
N ASP A 260 -17.47 10.43 10.50
CA ASP A 260 -17.91 10.01 11.82
C ASP A 260 -18.30 8.53 11.89
N PHE A 261 -18.25 7.80 10.78
CA PHE A 261 -18.48 6.35 10.75
C PHE A 261 -17.34 5.59 11.42
N GLU A 262 -17.67 4.62 12.25
CA GLU A 262 -16.71 3.75 12.89
C GLU A 262 -16.74 2.37 12.20
N GLY A 263 -15.79 2.10 11.30
CA GLY A 263 -15.76 0.82 10.58
C GLY A 263 -15.11 0.89 9.22
N VAL A 264 -15.59 0.10 8.28
CA VAL A 264 -15.01 -0.08 6.94
C VAL A 264 -16.00 0.38 5.87
N VAL A 265 -15.57 1.31 5.02
CA VAL A 265 -16.42 1.89 3.98
C VAL A 265 -15.75 1.78 2.60
N ALA A 266 -16.56 1.70 1.56
CA ALA A 266 -16.12 1.90 0.19
C ALA A 266 -16.14 3.40 -0.14
N HIS A 267 -15.33 3.84 -1.11
CA HIS A 267 -15.27 5.25 -1.50
C HIS A 267 -16.63 5.78 -2.00
N TYR A 268 -17.47 4.94 -2.60
CA TYR A 268 -18.81 5.36 -3.01
C TYR A 268 -19.75 5.68 -1.84
N HIS A 269 -19.46 5.21 -0.60
CA HIS A 269 -20.19 5.64 0.59
C HIS A 269 -19.93 7.10 0.96
N LEU A 270 -18.85 7.70 0.44
CA LEU A 270 -18.48 9.08 0.77
C LEU A 270 -19.05 10.10 -0.21
N THR A 271 -19.29 9.73 -1.47
CA THR A 271 -19.75 10.67 -2.50
C THR A 271 -20.32 9.99 -3.73
N LYS A 272 -21.39 10.54 -4.30
CA LYS A 272 -22.02 10.08 -5.55
C LYS A 272 -21.12 10.17 -6.79
N ARG A 273 -19.96 10.84 -6.67
CA ARG A 273 -18.97 10.96 -7.76
C ARG A 273 -18.07 9.73 -7.91
N LYS A 274 -18.14 8.81 -6.96
CA LYS A 274 -17.26 7.65 -6.88
C LYS A 274 -18.06 6.35 -6.98
N LYS A 275 -17.44 5.32 -7.55
CA LYS A 275 -17.98 3.98 -7.68
C LYS A 275 -17.03 2.89 -7.14
N ASP A 276 -15.83 3.26 -6.75
CA ASP A 276 -14.87 2.36 -6.11
C ASP A 276 -15.28 2.16 -4.64
N THR A 277 -15.40 0.98 -4.18
CA THR A 277 -15.09 -0.36 -4.67
C THR A 277 -16.36 -1.17 -4.99
N ALA A 278 -17.05 -0.80 -6.06
CA ALA A 278 -18.25 -1.54 -6.47
C ALA A 278 -17.97 -3.04 -6.61
N GLY A 279 -18.96 -3.87 -6.29
CA GLY A 279 -18.87 -5.33 -6.39
C GLY A 279 -17.95 -6.00 -5.37
N LEU A 280 -17.35 -5.24 -4.44
CA LEU A 280 -16.66 -5.82 -3.28
C LEU A 280 -17.74 -6.25 -2.27
N GLU A 281 -17.79 -7.55 -1.96
CA GLU A 281 -18.76 -8.11 -0.99
C GLU A 281 -18.35 -7.76 0.46
N LEU A 282 -18.28 -6.44 0.74
CA LEU A 282 -17.70 -5.91 1.98
C LEU A 282 -18.36 -6.49 3.24
N LYS A 283 -19.71 -6.57 3.28
CA LYS A 283 -20.46 -7.16 4.39
C LYS A 283 -19.99 -8.59 4.68
N LYS A 284 -19.96 -9.45 3.64
CA LYS A 284 -19.52 -10.84 3.77
C LYS A 284 -18.06 -10.96 4.21
N ILE A 285 -17.17 -10.12 3.65
CA ILE A 285 -15.75 -10.09 4.05
C ILE A 285 -15.63 -9.79 5.55
N LEU A 286 -16.38 -8.83 6.06
CA LEU A 286 -16.33 -8.44 7.47
C LEU A 286 -16.97 -9.50 8.38
N GLU A 287 -18.02 -10.18 7.93
CA GLU A 287 -18.62 -11.33 8.63
C GLU A 287 -17.61 -12.49 8.74
N ASP A 288 -16.92 -12.81 7.64
CA ASP A 288 -15.89 -13.86 7.63
C ASP A 288 -14.72 -13.59 8.61
N ILE A 289 -14.37 -12.32 8.83
CA ILE A 289 -13.29 -11.93 9.75
C ILE A 289 -13.75 -12.05 11.22
N ARG A 290 -15.01 -11.77 11.50
CA ARG A 290 -15.57 -11.77 12.86
C ARG A 290 -15.83 -13.19 13.41
N ASN A 291 -16.04 -14.17 12.54
CA ASN A 291 -16.23 -15.59 12.87
C ASN A 291 -14.88 -16.31 13.00
#